data_a59eccdfca6cd1272ba03f6a31659662
#
_entry.id   a59eccdfca6cd1272ba03f6a31659662
#
_cell.length_a   1.000
_cell.length_b   1.000
_cell.length_c   1.000
_cell.angle_alpha   90.00
_cell.angle_beta   90.00
_cell.angle_gamma   90.00
#
_symmetry.space_group_name_H-M   'P 1'
#
loop_
_entity.id
_entity.type
_entity.pdbx_description
1 polymer ?
#
loop_
_entity_poly.entity_id
_entity_poly.type
_entity_poly.pdbx_seq_one_letter_code
_entity_poly.pdbx_strand_id
1 'polypeptide(L)'
;MDFVHDRLADGRPFRLLTLVDNFSRVSPAIECDFSFNGTRVVAVLERLKENGLPQTIKVDNGSEFISKVVDAWAHRHGVKLEFSRPGKPTDNAFIESFNGRLRQECLNQNWFLSLADARETIENWRQDYNEYRPHSSLGQQTPSEFVTDWQQTRTDSTLEIVQ
;
A
#
# COMPACT_ATOMS: atom_id res chain seq x y z
N MET A 1 2.26 1.59 5.43
CA MET A 1 1.18 0.59 5.34
C MET A 1 0.31 0.66 6.58
N ASP A 2 -0.95 0.22 6.44
CA ASP A 2 -1.97 0.38 7.49
C ASP A 2 -3.09 -0.65 7.31
N PHE A 3 -3.98 -0.77 8.31
CA PHE A 3 -5.13 -1.66 8.27
C PHE A 3 -6.45 -0.91 8.18
N VAL A 4 -7.30 -1.33 7.24
CA VAL A 4 -8.70 -0.89 7.14
C VAL A 4 -9.62 -2.06 7.49
N HIS A 5 -10.76 -1.79 8.11
CA HIS A 5 -11.75 -2.79 8.49
C HIS A 5 -13.04 -2.59 7.72
N ASP A 6 -13.66 -3.69 7.31
CA ASP A 6 -14.98 -3.68 6.69
C ASP A 6 -15.75 -4.97 7.02
N ARG A 7 -16.96 -5.14 6.47
CA ARG A 7 -17.83 -6.29 6.68
C ARG A 7 -18.41 -6.81 5.37
N LEU A 8 -18.53 -8.11 5.28
CA LEU A 8 -19.32 -8.74 4.22
C LEU A 8 -20.82 -8.49 4.44
N ALA A 9 -21.63 -8.75 3.42
CA ALA A 9 -23.09 -8.59 3.46
C ALA A 9 -23.76 -9.44 4.55
N ASP A 10 -23.15 -10.56 4.94
CA ASP A 10 -23.60 -11.42 6.04
C ASP A 10 -23.15 -10.93 7.42
N GLY A 11 -22.47 -9.77 7.49
CA GLY A 11 -21.98 -9.14 8.72
C GLY A 11 -20.61 -9.62 9.20
N ARG A 12 -19.99 -10.62 8.56
CA ARG A 12 -18.65 -11.09 8.96
C ARG A 12 -17.62 -9.97 8.72
N PRO A 13 -16.83 -9.60 9.74
CA PRO A 13 -15.79 -8.61 9.59
C PRO A 13 -14.63 -9.18 8.76
N PHE A 14 -14.00 -8.33 7.96
CA PHE A 14 -12.72 -8.61 7.31
C PHE A 14 -11.81 -7.37 7.39
N ARG A 15 -10.55 -7.59 7.11
CA ARG A 15 -9.52 -6.55 7.18
C ARG A 15 -8.81 -6.43 5.84
N LEU A 16 -8.33 -5.23 5.59
CA LEU A 16 -7.49 -4.93 4.43
C LEU A 16 -6.14 -4.44 4.94
N LEU A 17 -5.06 -5.05 4.46
CA LEU A 17 -3.73 -4.48 4.57
C LEU A 17 -3.50 -3.59 3.35
N THR A 18 -3.34 -2.30 3.55
CA THR A 18 -3.13 -1.30 2.50
C THR A 18 -1.67 -0.83 2.47
N LEU A 19 -1.14 -0.69 1.27
CA LEU A 19 0.20 -0.15 1.04
C LEU A 19 0.12 0.98 0.01
N VAL A 20 0.87 2.05 0.26
CA VAL A 20 1.04 3.15 -0.69
C VAL A 20 2.48 3.66 -0.63
N ASP A 21 3.07 3.90 -1.78
CA ASP A 21 4.37 4.55 -1.87
C ASP A 21 4.22 6.06 -1.70
N ASN A 22 4.95 6.62 -0.75
CA ASN A 22 4.87 8.05 -0.42
C ASN A 22 5.45 8.95 -1.52
N PHE A 23 6.30 8.43 -2.39
CA PHE A 23 6.91 9.17 -3.48
C PHE A 23 6.00 9.17 -4.72
N SER A 24 5.71 8.00 -5.25
CA SER A 24 4.95 7.83 -6.51
C SER A 24 3.45 7.77 -6.34
N ARG A 25 2.93 7.62 -5.11
CA ARG A 25 1.52 7.36 -4.80
C ARG A 25 1.01 5.99 -5.28
N VAL A 26 1.85 5.18 -5.89
CA VAL A 26 1.46 3.83 -6.29
C VAL A 26 1.01 3.02 -5.08
N SER A 27 -0.12 2.34 -5.20
CA SER A 27 -0.52 1.28 -4.28
C SER A 27 -0.03 -0.07 -4.81
N PRO A 28 1.05 -0.64 -4.27
CA PRO A 28 1.59 -1.91 -4.77
C PRO A 28 0.69 -3.09 -4.44
N ALA A 29 -0.09 -3.01 -3.37
CA ALA A 29 -1.05 -4.04 -2.98
C ALA A 29 -2.11 -3.52 -2.02
N ILE A 30 -3.30 -4.12 -2.09
CA ILE A 30 -4.32 -4.14 -1.05
C ILE A 30 -4.72 -5.61 -0.82
N GLU A 31 -4.43 -6.14 0.36
CA GLU A 31 -4.72 -7.53 0.68
C GLU A 31 -5.92 -7.64 1.62
N CYS A 32 -6.88 -8.49 1.26
CA CYS A 32 -8.08 -8.74 2.06
C CYS A 32 -8.04 -10.11 2.71
N ASP A 33 -8.28 -10.17 4.02
CA ASP A 33 -8.42 -11.42 4.76
C ASP A 33 -9.32 -11.24 6.00
N PHE A 34 -9.81 -12.33 6.56
CA PHE A 34 -10.57 -12.30 7.81
C PHE A 34 -9.69 -11.95 9.01
N SER A 35 -8.42 -12.31 8.96
CA SER A 35 -7.44 -11.97 10.00
C SER A 35 -6.05 -11.76 9.40
N PHE A 36 -5.26 -10.92 10.08
CA PHE A 36 -3.85 -10.74 9.78
C PHE A 36 -3.03 -10.96 11.04
N ASN A 37 -1.91 -11.62 10.87
CA ASN A 37 -0.82 -11.70 11.84
C ASN A 37 0.49 -11.32 11.14
N GLY A 38 1.59 -11.20 11.88
CA GLY A 38 2.88 -10.83 11.33
C GLY A 38 3.36 -11.74 10.20
N THR A 39 3.07 -13.04 10.26
CA THR A 39 3.43 -14.00 9.20
C THR A 39 2.67 -13.69 7.90
N ARG A 40 1.39 -13.31 7.98
CA ARG A 40 0.60 -12.93 6.82
C ARG A 40 1.09 -11.62 6.21
N VAL A 41 1.47 -10.64 7.04
CA VAL A 41 2.11 -9.39 6.59
C VAL A 41 3.40 -9.69 5.84
N VAL A 42 4.28 -10.53 6.39
CA VAL A 42 5.52 -10.94 5.73
C VAL A 42 5.26 -11.62 4.39
N ALA A 43 4.25 -12.49 4.29
CA ALA A 43 3.91 -13.15 3.02
C ALA A 43 3.51 -12.14 1.93
N VAL A 44 2.85 -11.05 2.29
CA VAL A 44 2.54 -9.94 1.34
C VAL A 44 3.82 -9.23 0.92
N LEU A 45 4.67 -8.86 1.87
CA LEU A 45 5.92 -8.15 1.59
C LEU A 45 6.89 -8.99 0.75
N GLU A 46 6.95 -10.31 0.96
CA GLU A 46 7.78 -11.21 0.14
C GLU A 46 7.33 -11.25 -1.32
N ARG A 47 6.04 -11.22 -1.61
CA ARG A 47 5.56 -11.15 -3.00
C ARG A 47 5.90 -9.83 -3.68
N LEU A 48 5.89 -8.74 -2.92
CA LEU A 48 6.22 -7.41 -3.45
C LEU A 48 7.72 -7.19 -3.67
N LYS A 49 8.57 -8.02 -3.10
CA LYS A 49 10.03 -7.92 -3.18
C LYS A 49 10.55 -7.94 -4.63
N GLU A 50 9.90 -8.65 -5.53
CA GLU A 50 10.27 -8.75 -6.94
C GLU A 50 10.23 -7.40 -7.67
N ASN A 51 9.40 -6.47 -7.19
CA ASN A 51 9.29 -5.11 -7.72
C ASN A 51 10.25 -4.11 -7.05
N GLY A 52 11.16 -4.62 -6.21
CA GLY A 52 12.06 -3.81 -5.39
C GLY A 52 11.50 -3.52 -4.00
N LEU A 53 12.38 -3.38 -3.02
CA LEU A 53 12.03 -3.08 -1.64
C LEU A 53 12.29 -1.61 -1.32
N PRO A 54 11.41 -0.95 -0.55
CA PRO A 54 11.66 0.40 -0.05
C PRO A 54 12.76 0.37 1.02
N GLN A 55 13.47 1.48 1.19
CA GLN A 55 14.43 1.63 2.29
C GLN A 55 13.73 1.68 3.66
N THR A 56 12.51 2.22 3.69
CA THR A 56 11.73 2.41 4.92
C THR A 56 10.26 2.08 4.70
N ILE A 57 9.67 1.36 5.63
CA ILE A 57 8.23 1.12 5.68
C ILE A 57 7.68 1.80 6.93
N LYS A 58 6.78 2.77 6.73
CA LYS A 58 6.04 3.41 7.84
C LYS A 58 4.83 2.56 8.22
N VAL A 59 4.66 2.36 9.53
CA VAL A 59 3.58 1.55 10.11
C VAL A 59 3.01 2.23 11.35
N ASP A 60 1.81 1.87 11.73
CA ASP A 60 1.27 2.19 13.05
C ASP A 60 1.84 1.24 14.13
N ASN A 61 1.39 1.42 15.36
CA ASN A 61 1.79 0.58 16.48
C ASN A 61 0.89 -0.66 16.64
N GLY A 62 0.29 -1.16 15.55
CA GLY A 62 -0.52 -2.37 15.56
C GLY A 62 0.31 -3.62 15.93
N SER A 63 -0.30 -4.54 16.65
CA SER A 63 0.36 -5.77 17.10
C SER A 63 0.88 -6.63 15.95
N GLU A 64 0.28 -6.53 14.78
CA GLU A 64 0.65 -7.23 13.57
C GLU A 64 2.00 -6.76 13.03
N PHE A 65 2.29 -5.45 13.18
CA PHE A 65 3.55 -4.85 12.78
C PHE A 65 4.62 -4.95 13.88
N ILE A 66 4.20 -4.86 15.16
CA ILE A 66 5.08 -5.09 16.32
C ILE A 66 5.23 -6.60 16.53
N SER A 67 5.77 -7.31 15.56
CA SER A 67 5.95 -8.76 15.65
C SER A 67 7.38 -9.16 15.31
N LYS A 68 7.90 -10.15 16.03
CA LYS A 68 9.25 -10.68 15.78
C LYS A 68 9.45 -11.15 14.34
N VAL A 69 8.39 -11.60 13.68
CA VAL A 69 8.45 -12.12 12.31
C VAL A 69 8.64 -10.98 11.31
N VAL A 70 7.92 -9.87 11.48
CA VAL A 70 8.04 -8.67 10.64
C VAL A 70 9.39 -7.99 10.86
N ASP A 71 9.82 -7.89 12.12
CA ASP A 71 11.13 -7.31 12.48
C ASP A 71 12.28 -8.12 11.88
N ALA A 72 12.26 -9.45 12.02
CA ALA A 72 13.25 -10.35 11.43
C ALA A 72 13.27 -10.28 9.90
N TRP A 73 12.11 -10.12 9.26
CA TRP A 73 12.01 -9.93 7.82
C TRP A 73 12.66 -8.61 7.40
N ALA A 74 12.29 -7.52 8.05
CA ALA A 74 12.82 -6.19 7.78
C ALA A 74 14.36 -6.15 7.93
N HIS A 75 14.87 -6.70 9.03
CA HIS A 75 16.31 -6.80 9.27
C HIS A 75 17.01 -7.61 8.16
N ARG A 76 16.47 -8.77 7.76
CA ARG A 76 17.06 -9.63 6.71
C ARG A 76 17.16 -8.91 5.37
N HIS A 77 16.20 -8.05 5.05
CA HIS A 77 16.13 -7.35 3.78
C HIS A 77 16.68 -5.92 3.82
N GLY A 78 17.25 -5.48 4.93
CA GLY A 78 17.77 -4.13 5.09
C GLY A 78 16.70 -3.04 5.04
N VAL A 79 15.43 -3.38 5.36
CA VAL A 79 14.30 -2.44 5.39
C VAL A 79 14.13 -1.90 6.80
N LYS A 80 14.07 -0.57 6.92
CA LYS A 80 13.78 0.08 8.20
C LYS A 80 12.27 0.11 8.46
N LEU A 81 11.84 -0.39 9.62
CA LEU A 81 10.47 -0.16 10.11
C LEU A 81 10.44 1.16 10.90
N GLU A 82 9.58 2.07 10.49
CA GLU A 82 9.38 3.36 11.15
C GLU A 82 7.97 3.42 11.74
N PHE A 83 7.90 3.34 13.06
CA PHE A 83 6.63 3.36 13.78
C PHE A 83 6.14 4.80 14.00
N SER A 84 4.84 5.01 13.76
CA SER A 84 4.21 6.31 13.98
C SER A 84 4.30 6.72 15.44
N ARG A 85 4.67 7.98 15.68
CA ARG A 85 4.75 8.53 17.04
C ARG A 85 3.35 8.74 17.61
N PRO A 86 3.11 8.35 18.87
CA PRO A 86 1.83 8.62 19.52
C PRO A 86 1.48 10.13 19.45
N GLY A 87 0.25 10.44 19.06
CA GLY A 87 -0.24 11.82 18.98
C GLY A 87 0.31 12.66 17.81
N LYS A 88 0.93 12.03 16.79
CA LYS A 88 1.41 12.69 15.57
C LYS A 88 0.69 12.12 14.33
N PRO A 89 -0.55 12.53 14.03
CA PRO A 89 -1.33 12.03 12.89
C PRO A 89 -0.64 12.29 11.54
N THR A 90 0.19 13.34 11.45
CA THR A 90 0.94 13.68 10.23
C THR A 90 1.96 12.61 9.81
N ASP A 91 2.39 11.73 10.72
CA ASP A 91 3.37 10.70 10.41
C ASP A 91 2.81 9.67 9.40
N ASN A 92 1.48 9.48 9.35
CA ASN A 92 0.78 8.55 8.46
C ASN A 92 -0.21 9.21 7.47
N ALA A 93 -0.12 10.53 7.28
CA ALA A 93 -1.10 11.30 6.49
C ALA A 93 -1.34 10.76 5.07
N PHE A 94 -0.32 10.20 4.42
CA PHE A 94 -0.47 9.67 3.06
C PHE A 94 -1.33 8.40 3.03
N ILE A 95 -1.06 7.46 3.92
CA ILE A 95 -1.85 6.22 3.97
C ILE A 95 -3.26 6.49 4.51
N GLU A 96 -3.45 7.44 5.43
CA GLU A 96 -4.77 7.86 5.90
C GLU A 96 -5.60 8.47 4.77
N SER A 97 -4.99 9.36 3.96
CA SER A 97 -5.64 9.94 2.78
C SER A 97 -6.01 8.86 1.75
N PHE A 98 -5.12 7.91 1.50
CA PHE A 98 -5.39 6.77 0.62
C PHE A 98 -6.55 5.91 1.15
N ASN A 99 -6.52 5.55 2.42
CA ASN A 99 -7.56 4.76 3.06
C ASN A 99 -8.93 5.48 3.07
N GLY A 100 -8.92 6.80 3.25
CA GLY A 100 -10.12 7.63 3.16
C GLY A 100 -10.76 7.55 1.77
N ARG A 101 -9.96 7.61 0.71
CA ARG A 101 -10.44 7.47 -0.68
C ARG A 101 -10.94 6.06 -0.97
N LEU A 102 -10.17 5.03 -0.60
CA LEU A 102 -10.60 3.64 -0.72
C LEU A 102 -11.97 3.43 -0.06
N ARG A 103 -12.18 3.98 1.13
CA ARG A 103 -13.46 3.89 1.82
C ARG A 103 -14.58 4.59 1.08
N GLN A 104 -14.37 5.83 0.63
CA GLN A 104 -15.41 6.63 -0.04
C GLN A 104 -15.77 6.09 -1.43
N GLU A 105 -14.81 5.61 -2.18
CA GLU A 105 -14.97 5.30 -3.60
C GLU A 105 -15.18 3.81 -3.88
N CYS A 106 -14.77 2.94 -2.95
CA CYS A 106 -14.89 1.50 -3.10
C CYS A 106 -15.71 0.87 -1.96
N LEU A 107 -15.24 0.96 -0.71
CA LEU A 107 -15.86 0.19 0.37
C LEU A 107 -17.29 0.61 0.65
N ASN A 108 -17.57 1.92 0.71
CA ASN A 108 -18.93 2.44 0.97
C ASN A 108 -19.88 2.33 -0.25
N GLN A 109 -19.35 2.01 -1.43
CA GLN A 109 -20.13 1.90 -2.68
C GLN A 109 -20.55 0.46 -2.98
N ASN A 110 -20.00 -0.53 -2.29
CA ASN A 110 -20.18 -1.93 -2.60
C ASN A 110 -20.66 -2.75 -1.40
N TRP A 111 -21.48 -3.76 -1.69
CA TRP A 111 -21.89 -4.81 -0.75
C TRP A 111 -21.16 -6.10 -1.13
N PHE A 112 -20.19 -6.49 -0.34
CA PHE A 112 -19.36 -7.65 -0.62
C PHE A 112 -20.07 -8.94 -0.19
N LEU A 113 -20.41 -9.80 -1.15
CA LEU A 113 -21.09 -11.07 -0.88
C LEU A 113 -20.16 -12.14 -0.32
N SER A 114 -18.87 -12.05 -0.63
CA SER A 114 -17.84 -12.97 -0.15
C SER A 114 -16.48 -12.25 -0.08
N LEU A 115 -15.51 -12.88 0.58
CA LEU A 115 -14.14 -12.37 0.60
C LEU A 115 -13.50 -12.39 -0.80
N ALA A 116 -13.89 -13.32 -1.67
CA ALA A 116 -13.42 -13.37 -3.06
C ALA A 116 -13.96 -12.19 -3.87
N ASP A 117 -15.24 -11.88 -3.74
CA ASP A 117 -15.88 -10.70 -4.32
C ASP A 117 -15.24 -9.39 -3.83
N ALA A 118 -14.98 -9.28 -2.51
CA ALA A 118 -14.27 -8.13 -1.96
C ALA A 118 -12.86 -7.96 -2.56
N ARG A 119 -12.10 -9.07 -2.68
CA ARG A 119 -10.76 -9.04 -3.28
C ARG A 119 -10.78 -8.55 -4.72
N GLU A 120 -11.68 -9.06 -5.53
CA GLU A 120 -11.82 -8.69 -6.94
C GLU A 120 -12.19 -7.20 -7.09
N THR A 121 -13.23 -6.75 -6.39
CA THR A 121 -13.70 -5.37 -6.44
C THR A 121 -12.63 -4.39 -5.97
N ILE A 122 -11.94 -4.70 -4.88
CA ILE A 122 -10.90 -3.83 -4.32
C ILE A 122 -9.65 -3.81 -5.19
N GLU A 123 -9.30 -4.94 -5.81
CA GLU A 123 -8.18 -5.00 -6.75
C GLU A 123 -8.46 -4.17 -8.02
N ASN A 124 -9.67 -4.25 -8.57
CA ASN A 124 -10.08 -3.41 -9.70
C ASN A 124 -9.97 -1.91 -9.34
N TRP A 125 -10.45 -1.51 -8.16
CA TRP A 125 -10.30 -0.13 -7.69
C TRP A 125 -8.82 0.27 -7.54
N ARG A 126 -7.96 -0.62 -7.03
CA ARG A 126 -6.52 -0.36 -6.89
C ARG A 126 -5.84 -0.15 -8.25
N GLN A 127 -6.20 -0.94 -9.26
CA GLN A 127 -5.72 -0.77 -10.63
C GLN A 127 -6.17 0.56 -11.21
N ASP A 128 -7.45 0.91 -11.10
CA ASP A 128 -7.97 2.21 -11.53
C ASP A 128 -7.29 3.38 -10.81
N TYR A 129 -7.03 3.24 -9.52
CA TYR A 129 -6.30 4.23 -8.73
C TYR A 129 -4.87 4.46 -9.26
N ASN A 130 -4.16 3.40 -9.63
CA ASN A 130 -2.80 3.50 -10.14
C ASN A 130 -2.72 3.98 -11.60
N GLU A 131 -3.63 3.52 -12.45
CA GLU A 131 -3.50 3.63 -13.90
C GLU A 131 -4.32 4.78 -14.51
N TYR A 132 -5.44 5.14 -13.89
CA TYR A 132 -6.38 6.09 -14.50
C TYR A 132 -6.66 7.33 -13.66
N ARG A 133 -6.31 7.34 -12.39
CA ARG A 133 -6.60 8.47 -11.52
C ARG A 133 -5.48 9.51 -11.54
N PRO A 134 -5.76 10.76 -12.01
CA PRO A 134 -4.79 11.84 -11.91
C PRO A 134 -4.59 12.31 -10.47
N HIS A 135 -3.36 12.62 -10.11
CA HIS A 135 -3.00 13.14 -8.79
C HIS A 135 -2.41 14.54 -8.89
N SER A 136 -3.02 15.51 -8.20
CA SER A 136 -2.52 16.89 -8.18
C SER A 136 -1.10 17.00 -7.63
N SER A 137 -0.74 16.16 -6.66
CA SER A 137 0.61 16.08 -6.08
C SER A 137 1.66 15.50 -7.05
N LEU A 138 1.23 14.91 -8.17
CA LEU A 138 2.07 14.35 -9.24
C LEU A 138 1.95 15.15 -10.53
N GLY A 139 1.53 16.42 -10.47
CA GLY A 139 1.35 17.24 -11.65
C GLY A 139 0.22 16.77 -12.57
N GLN A 140 -0.85 16.21 -12.01
CA GLN A 140 -2.00 15.62 -12.70
C GLN A 140 -1.69 14.31 -13.45
N GLN A 141 -0.54 13.71 -13.23
CA GLN A 141 -0.24 12.37 -13.72
C GLN A 141 -0.91 11.30 -12.83
N THR A 142 -1.15 10.14 -13.42
CA THR A 142 -1.46 8.94 -12.64
C THR A 142 -0.20 8.42 -11.93
N PRO A 143 -0.32 7.64 -10.85
CA PRO A 143 0.82 7.01 -10.21
C PRO A 143 1.71 6.20 -11.17
N SER A 144 1.10 5.45 -12.11
CA SER A 144 1.82 4.63 -13.09
C SER A 144 2.56 5.48 -14.13
N GLU A 145 1.95 6.54 -14.64
CA GLU A 145 2.61 7.51 -15.55
C GLU A 145 3.80 8.16 -14.87
N PHE A 146 3.63 8.64 -13.65
CA PHE A 146 4.70 9.27 -12.89
C PHE A 146 5.93 8.35 -12.71
N VAL A 147 5.70 7.08 -12.38
CA VAL A 147 6.81 6.10 -12.25
C VAL A 147 7.50 5.87 -13.59
N THR A 148 6.74 5.75 -14.67
CA THR A 148 7.29 5.53 -16.01
C THR A 148 8.18 6.70 -16.44
N ASP A 149 7.72 7.93 -16.29
CA ASP A 149 8.49 9.13 -16.64
C ASP A 149 9.75 9.27 -15.77
N TRP A 150 9.63 8.98 -14.47
CA TRP A 150 10.76 9.05 -13.57
C TRP A 150 11.84 8.01 -13.92
N GLN A 151 11.46 6.80 -14.31
CA GLN A 151 12.39 5.76 -14.75
C GLN A 151 13.09 6.13 -16.05
N GLN A 152 12.38 6.68 -17.04
CA GLN A 152 12.95 7.14 -18.30
C GLN A 152 13.97 8.24 -18.08
N THR A 153 13.65 9.27 -17.29
CA THR A 153 14.57 10.37 -16.97
C THR A 153 15.87 9.88 -16.34
N ARG A 154 15.84 8.84 -15.53
CA ARG A 154 17.04 8.25 -14.91
C ARG A 154 17.88 7.45 -15.91
N THR A 155 17.25 6.78 -16.84
CA THR A 155 17.94 6.01 -17.87
C THR A 155 18.68 6.95 -18.82
N ASP A 156 18.02 8.03 -19.24
CA ASP A 156 18.62 9.05 -20.14
C ASP A 156 19.80 9.77 -19.47
N SER A 157 19.66 10.15 -18.19
CA SER A 157 20.76 10.79 -17.46
C SER A 157 21.98 9.88 -17.24
N THR A 158 21.78 8.56 -17.23
CA THR A 158 22.87 7.57 -17.11
C THR A 158 23.61 7.41 -18.45
N LEU A 159 22.93 7.58 -19.58
CA LEU A 159 23.54 7.50 -20.91
C LEU A 159 24.38 8.74 -21.26
N GLU A 160 24.03 9.92 -20.74
CA GLU A 160 24.80 11.16 -20.95
C GLU A 160 26.16 11.18 -20.20
N ILE A 161 26.34 10.36 -19.18
CA ILE A 161 27.58 10.30 -18.39
C ILE A 161 28.65 9.37 -19.04
N VAL A 162 28.30 8.61 -20.07
CA VAL A 162 29.16 7.62 -20.73
C VAL A 162 29.75 8.12 -22.07
N GLN A 163 29.62 9.41 -22.39
CA GLN A 163 30.28 10.04 -23.55
C GLN A 163 31.51 10.87 -23.09
#